data_ea5c45b17fe159e1512319135e969fe7
#
_entry.id   ea5c45b17fe159e1512319135e969fe7
#
_cell.length_a   1.000
_cell.length_b   1.000
_cell.length_c   1.000
_cell.angle_alpha   90.00
_cell.angle_beta   90.00
_cell.angle_gamma   90.00
#
_symmetry.space_group_name_H-M   'P 1'
#
loop_
_entity.id
_entity.type
_entity.pdbx_description
1 polymer ?
#
loop_
_entity_poly.entity_id
_entity_poly.type
_entity_poly.pdbx_seq_one_letter_code
_entity_poly.pdbx_strand_id
1 'polypeptide(L)'
;MSSNFRLLVSDDWRDYELLDSGGMRKLERFGKVRVNRPDPQALWKPKQPVESWKADATFASKDDEDERGAWTFAGKPPPEEWLIGWQDLKLNARLAAFRHMGVFPEHSVHWRWATQHVRAAKRPVKALNLFGYTGMMSLALAKAGAEVVHLDASPKSIAQGRENQALPDLSEKPIRWICDDAMKFVEREIRRGSKYEAIVLDPPKFGRGPKNEVWRFETDFPKLLEHTRTLLSDRPLFVIVTVYAVRLSYAAVGQSLAGAMLAGTTECGEMAIQETGRGFVLPTGLFARWQP
;
A
#
# COMPACT_ATOMS: atom_id res chain seq x y z
N MET A 1 -23.10 15.49 6.32
CA MET A 1 -22.10 14.78 5.50
C MET A 1 -22.47 13.30 5.52
N SER A 2 -22.96 12.73 4.42
CA SER A 2 -23.16 11.28 4.35
C SER A 2 -21.81 10.64 4.05
N SER A 3 -21.17 10.05 5.04
CA SER A 3 -20.00 9.22 4.84
C SER A 3 -20.44 7.94 4.12
N ASN A 4 -20.16 7.83 2.83
CA ASN A 4 -20.39 6.59 2.08
C ASN A 4 -19.36 5.54 2.53
N PHE A 5 -19.80 4.60 3.35
CA PHE A 5 -19.02 3.42 3.66
C PHE A 5 -18.84 2.54 2.42
N ARG A 6 -17.61 2.09 2.18
CA ARG A 6 -17.28 1.21 1.06
C ARG A 6 -16.43 0.04 1.54
N LEU A 7 -16.71 -1.13 1.01
CA LEU A 7 -15.79 -2.25 1.01
C LEU A 7 -15.15 -2.30 -0.38
N LEU A 8 -13.85 -2.07 -0.46
CA LEU A 8 -13.09 -2.13 -1.71
C LEU A 8 -12.37 -3.48 -1.80
N VAL A 9 -12.79 -4.29 -2.75
CA VAL A 9 -12.25 -5.65 -2.93
C VAL A 9 -11.25 -5.67 -4.09
N SER A 10 -10.04 -6.15 -3.81
CA SER A 10 -9.01 -6.42 -4.80
C SER A 10 -9.32 -7.74 -5.51
N ASP A 11 -9.65 -7.66 -6.80
CA ASP A 11 -10.11 -8.78 -7.65
C ASP A 11 -9.47 -8.78 -9.04
N ASP A 12 -8.51 -7.90 -9.31
CA ASP A 12 -7.99 -7.60 -10.65
C ASP A 12 -6.56 -8.11 -10.92
N TRP A 13 -6.09 -9.04 -10.08
CA TRP A 13 -4.79 -9.65 -10.25
C TRP A 13 -4.82 -10.92 -11.13
N ARG A 14 -3.76 -11.11 -11.93
CA ARG A 14 -3.48 -12.39 -12.62
C ARG A 14 -2.43 -13.22 -11.88
N ASP A 15 -1.41 -12.55 -11.38
CA ASP A 15 -0.25 -13.20 -10.75
C ASP A 15 -0.35 -13.24 -9.22
N TYR A 16 -1.44 -12.75 -8.66
CA TYR A 16 -1.73 -12.90 -7.23
C TYR A 16 -3.12 -13.51 -7.02
N GLU A 17 -3.25 -14.32 -5.97
CA GLU A 17 -4.51 -14.97 -5.60
C GLU A 17 -4.51 -15.33 -4.12
N LEU A 18 -5.60 -15.01 -3.41
CA LEU A 18 -5.89 -15.56 -2.09
C LEU A 18 -6.62 -16.90 -2.27
N LEU A 19 -5.91 -18.00 -2.03
CA LEU A 19 -6.40 -19.36 -2.30
C LEU A 19 -7.30 -19.89 -1.19
N ASP A 20 -6.93 -19.62 0.07
CA ASP A 20 -7.68 -20.02 1.27
C ASP A 20 -7.31 -19.08 2.42
N SER A 21 -8.21 -18.92 3.39
CA SER A 21 -7.97 -18.12 4.60
C SER A 21 -8.75 -18.69 5.78
N GLY A 22 -8.23 -18.50 6.98
CA GLY A 22 -8.86 -18.95 8.21
C GLY A 22 -7.84 -19.48 9.21
N GLY A 23 -8.26 -19.67 10.47
CA GLY A 23 -7.37 -20.11 11.53
C GLY A 23 -6.22 -19.14 11.76
N MET A 24 -6.46 -17.83 11.62
CA MET A 24 -5.48 -16.75 11.73
C MET A 24 -4.34 -16.83 10.71
N ARG A 25 -4.60 -17.46 9.55
CA ARG A 25 -3.61 -17.63 8.48
C ARG A 25 -4.26 -17.44 7.11
N LYS A 26 -3.40 -17.23 6.10
CA LYS A 26 -3.80 -17.16 4.70
C LYS A 26 -2.83 -17.93 3.81
N LEU A 27 -3.38 -18.60 2.82
CA LEU A 27 -2.65 -19.22 1.72
C LEU A 27 -2.79 -18.37 0.48
N GLU A 28 -1.67 -17.89 -0.03
CA GLU A 28 -1.63 -16.98 -1.18
C GLU A 28 -0.73 -17.53 -2.28
N ARG A 29 -0.98 -17.12 -3.51
CA ARG A 29 -0.13 -17.37 -4.67
C ARG A 29 0.42 -16.05 -5.20
N PHE A 30 1.73 -15.97 -5.37
CA PHE A 30 2.44 -14.88 -6.04
C PHE A 30 3.19 -15.44 -7.25
N GLY A 31 2.66 -15.25 -8.45
CA GLY A 31 3.15 -15.92 -9.65
C GLY A 31 2.99 -17.43 -9.53
N LYS A 32 4.12 -18.15 -9.46
CA LYS A 32 4.15 -19.61 -9.28
C LYS A 32 4.38 -20.05 -7.83
N VAL A 33 4.67 -19.11 -6.92
CA VAL A 33 5.02 -19.41 -5.52
C VAL A 33 3.81 -19.30 -4.64
N ARG A 34 3.53 -20.35 -3.86
CA ARG A 34 2.48 -20.37 -2.83
C ARG A 34 3.09 -20.12 -1.47
N VAL A 35 2.51 -19.20 -0.72
CA VAL A 35 2.99 -18.82 0.61
C VAL A 35 1.87 -18.94 1.64
N ASN A 36 2.23 -19.46 2.82
CA ASN A 36 1.37 -19.50 3.98
C ASN A 36 1.90 -18.50 5.01
N ARG A 37 1.09 -17.48 5.32
CA ARG A 37 1.45 -16.39 6.23
C ARG A 37 0.41 -16.20 7.32
N PRO A 38 0.79 -15.71 8.52
CA PRO A 38 -0.17 -15.28 9.54
C PRO A 38 -1.04 -14.13 9.03
N ASP A 39 -2.31 -14.17 9.38
CA ASP A 39 -3.24 -13.06 9.24
C ASP A 39 -4.29 -13.09 10.35
N PRO A 40 -4.17 -12.24 11.38
CA PRO A 40 -5.06 -12.27 12.54
C PRO A 40 -6.51 -11.88 12.22
N GLN A 41 -6.79 -11.31 11.04
CA GLN A 41 -8.16 -11.02 10.60
C GLN A 41 -8.92 -12.27 10.14
N ALA A 42 -8.21 -13.34 9.75
CA ALA A 42 -8.80 -14.59 9.28
C ALA A 42 -9.29 -15.47 10.43
N LEU A 43 -10.28 -15.01 11.20
CA LEU A 43 -10.78 -15.69 12.41
C LEU A 43 -11.65 -16.93 12.12
N TRP A 44 -12.16 -17.06 10.92
CA TRP A 44 -13.03 -18.18 10.52
C TRP A 44 -12.26 -19.45 10.26
N LYS A 45 -13.01 -20.56 10.12
CA LYS A 45 -12.43 -21.85 9.77
C LYS A 45 -11.98 -21.85 8.30
N PRO A 46 -10.74 -22.28 7.99
CA PRO A 46 -10.28 -22.37 6.60
C PRO A 46 -11.08 -23.45 5.83
N LYS A 47 -11.09 -23.38 4.51
CA LYS A 47 -11.73 -24.36 3.64
C LYS A 47 -11.07 -25.74 3.78
N GLN A 48 -9.74 -25.74 3.81
CA GLN A 48 -8.94 -26.93 4.05
C GLN A 48 -8.15 -26.75 5.36
N PRO A 49 -7.88 -27.80 6.13
CA PRO A 49 -7.01 -27.69 7.29
C PRO A 49 -5.67 -27.03 6.91
N VAL A 50 -5.19 -26.09 7.73
CA VAL A 50 -3.95 -25.34 7.45
C VAL A 50 -2.75 -26.27 7.20
N GLU A 51 -2.71 -27.39 7.90
CA GLU A 51 -1.67 -28.43 7.79
C GLU A 51 -1.66 -29.11 6.41
N SER A 52 -2.79 -29.08 5.71
CA SER A 52 -2.94 -29.67 4.38
C SER A 52 -2.61 -28.69 3.24
N TRP A 53 -2.35 -27.42 3.55
CA TRP A 53 -2.03 -26.43 2.55
C TRP A 53 -0.68 -26.71 1.87
N LYS A 54 -0.72 -26.81 0.56
CA LYS A 54 0.49 -27.00 -0.24
C LYS A 54 1.18 -25.67 -0.50
N ALA A 55 1.88 -25.15 0.50
CA ALA A 55 2.68 -23.95 0.40
C ALA A 55 4.14 -24.27 0.10
N ASP A 56 4.78 -23.53 -0.80
CA ASP A 56 6.22 -23.62 -1.09
C ASP A 56 7.05 -23.01 0.05
N ALA A 57 6.52 -21.95 0.66
CA ALA A 57 7.11 -21.25 1.78
C ALA A 57 6.07 -20.95 2.86
N THR A 58 6.42 -21.19 4.12
CA THR A 58 5.57 -20.89 5.29
C THR A 58 6.33 -19.92 6.20
N PHE A 59 5.69 -18.79 6.52
CA PHE A 59 6.22 -17.82 7.48
C PHE A 59 5.81 -18.21 8.89
N ALA A 60 6.78 -18.23 9.80
CA ALA A 60 6.58 -18.39 11.22
C ALA A 60 7.24 -17.24 11.99
N SER A 61 6.50 -16.61 12.88
CA SER A 61 6.97 -15.65 13.87
C SER A 61 6.90 -16.26 15.27
N LYS A 62 7.64 -15.70 16.20
CA LYS A 62 7.58 -16.12 17.62
C LYS A 62 6.30 -15.63 18.30
N ASP A 63 5.72 -14.55 17.78
CA ASP A 63 4.51 -13.91 18.26
C ASP A 63 3.68 -13.48 17.04
N ASP A 64 2.36 -13.61 17.11
CA ASP A 64 1.45 -13.23 16.01
C ASP A 64 1.46 -11.72 15.72
N GLU A 65 1.86 -10.90 16.69
CA GLU A 65 2.05 -9.46 16.53
C GLU A 65 3.45 -9.11 15.98
N ASP A 66 4.42 -10.04 16.02
CA ASP A 66 5.77 -9.78 15.51
C ASP A 66 5.83 -9.96 13.99
N GLU A 67 6.11 -8.87 13.29
CA GLU A 67 6.32 -8.91 11.84
C GLU A 67 7.62 -9.61 11.45
N ARG A 68 8.52 -9.86 12.41
CA ARG A 68 9.79 -10.56 12.21
C ARG A 68 9.62 -12.05 12.41
N GLY A 69 10.19 -12.82 11.51
CA GLY A 69 10.12 -14.27 11.57
C GLY A 69 11.06 -14.92 10.56
N ALA A 70 10.83 -16.20 10.33
CA ALA A 70 11.61 -16.98 9.39
C ALA A 70 10.67 -17.71 8.41
N TRP A 71 11.18 -17.91 7.19
CA TRP A 71 10.56 -18.74 6.19
C TRP A 71 11.06 -20.17 6.31
N THR A 72 10.15 -21.12 6.31
CA THR A 72 10.41 -22.55 6.15
C THR A 72 9.90 -23.02 4.80
N PHE A 73 10.53 -24.01 4.22
CA PHE A 73 10.27 -24.46 2.86
C PHE A 73 9.86 -25.94 2.86
N ALA A 74 8.82 -26.28 2.09
CA ALA A 74 8.38 -27.66 1.94
C ALA A 74 9.29 -28.51 1.04
N GLY A 75 10.22 -27.87 0.33
CA GLY A 75 11.16 -28.50 -0.58
C GLY A 75 12.32 -27.55 -0.93
N LYS A 76 12.70 -27.50 -2.21
CA LYS A 76 13.69 -26.52 -2.66
C LYS A 76 13.13 -25.10 -2.46
N PRO A 77 13.89 -24.19 -1.82
CA PRO A 77 13.47 -22.80 -1.68
C PRO A 77 13.13 -22.18 -3.04
N PRO A 78 12.07 -21.34 -3.13
CA PRO A 78 11.84 -20.55 -4.32
C PRO A 78 13.02 -19.60 -4.58
N PRO A 79 13.13 -19.00 -5.78
CA PRO A 79 14.11 -17.96 -6.04
C PRO A 79 14.01 -16.83 -5.00
N GLU A 80 15.12 -16.14 -4.72
CA GLU A 80 15.12 -14.97 -3.83
C GLU A 80 14.15 -13.87 -4.32
N GLU A 81 14.05 -13.77 -5.65
CA GLU A 81 13.15 -12.83 -6.35
C GLU A 81 12.52 -13.49 -7.56
N TRP A 82 11.28 -13.12 -7.85
CA TRP A 82 10.60 -13.50 -9.08
C TRP A 82 9.61 -12.42 -9.52
N LEU A 83 9.39 -12.33 -10.83
CA LEU A 83 8.47 -11.36 -11.40
C LEU A 83 7.02 -11.77 -11.18
N ILE A 84 6.21 -10.79 -10.79
CA ILE A 84 4.75 -10.84 -10.83
C ILE A 84 4.23 -9.60 -11.52
N GLY A 85 3.00 -9.68 -12.06
CA GLY A 85 2.37 -8.58 -12.78
C GLY A 85 1.01 -8.19 -12.21
N TRP A 86 0.74 -6.90 -12.23
CA TRP A 86 -0.59 -6.33 -12.07
C TRP A 86 -0.91 -5.49 -13.32
N GLN A 87 -1.94 -5.89 -14.06
CA GLN A 87 -2.21 -5.34 -15.39
C GLN A 87 -0.95 -5.41 -16.28
N ASP A 88 -0.47 -4.27 -16.74
CA ASP A 88 0.73 -4.12 -17.56
C ASP A 88 1.97 -3.66 -16.75
N LEU A 89 1.89 -3.62 -15.43
CA LEU A 89 3.00 -3.36 -14.53
C LEU A 89 3.62 -4.67 -14.05
N LYS A 90 4.95 -4.70 -13.97
CA LYS A 90 5.72 -5.79 -13.39
C LYS A 90 6.48 -5.32 -12.15
N LEU A 91 6.68 -6.23 -11.21
CA LEU A 91 7.45 -5.98 -10.00
C LEU A 91 8.13 -7.27 -9.54
N ASN A 92 9.18 -7.12 -8.75
CA ASN A 92 9.86 -8.23 -8.10
C ASN A 92 9.17 -8.55 -6.77
N ALA A 93 8.59 -9.75 -6.67
CA ALA A 93 8.21 -10.34 -5.40
C ALA A 93 9.41 -11.02 -4.77
N ARG A 94 9.51 -10.98 -3.43
CA ARG A 94 10.60 -11.62 -2.66
C ARG A 94 10.14 -12.06 -1.27
N LEU A 95 10.75 -13.09 -0.74
CA LEU A 95 10.56 -13.51 0.66
C LEU A 95 11.45 -12.63 1.54
N ALA A 96 10.88 -11.61 2.15
CA ALA A 96 11.62 -10.73 3.06
C ALA A 96 11.77 -11.36 4.46
N ALA A 97 12.69 -10.83 5.27
CA ALA A 97 12.85 -11.22 6.68
C ALA A 97 11.60 -10.87 7.53
N PHE A 98 10.73 -10.05 7.01
CA PHE A 98 9.39 -9.78 7.49
C PHE A 98 8.39 -10.60 6.68
N ARG A 99 7.15 -10.75 7.17
CA ARG A 99 6.09 -11.46 6.46
C ARG A 99 5.65 -10.83 5.12
N HIS A 100 6.26 -9.70 4.73
CA HIS A 100 5.91 -8.98 3.51
C HIS A 100 6.56 -9.59 2.26
N MET A 101 5.87 -9.48 1.13
CA MET A 101 6.29 -10.03 -0.16
C MET A 101 6.87 -8.99 -1.13
N GLY A 102 7.13 -7.78 -0.65
CA GLY A 102 7.50 -6.65 -1.50
C GLY A 102 6.32 -5.93 -2.15
N VAL A 103 5.10 -6.39 -1.90
CA VAL A 103 3.87 -5.79 -2.43
C VAL A 103 2.71 -6.07 -1.49
N PHE A 104 1.73 -5.16 -1.50
CA PHE A 104 0.45 -5.27 -0.84
C PHE A 104 -0.66 -5.35 -1.90
N PRO A 105 -1.12 -6.55 -2.25
CA PRO A 105 -2.07 -6.75 -3.36
C PRO A 105 -3.39 -6.01 -3.20
N GLU A 106 -3.84 -5.80 -1.97
CA GLU A 106 -5.06 -5.05 -1.61
C GLU A 106 -5.05 -3.62 -2.11
N HIS A 107 -3.88 -3.01 -2.28
CA HIS A 107 -3.75 -1.64 -2.75
C HIS A 107 -4.06 -1.48 -4.25
N SER A 108 -4.25 -2.56 -5.00
CA SER A 108 -4.60 -2.49 -6.43
C SER A 108 -5.88 -1.69 -6.68
N VAL A 109 -6.82 -1.71 -5.75
CA VAL A 109 -8.05 -0.89 -5.80
C VAL A 109 -7.75 0.62 -5.81
N HIS A 110 -6.67 1.04 -5.13
CA HIS A 110 -6.21 2.43 -5.14
C HIS A 110 -5.39 2.74 -6.39
N TRP A 111 -4.55 1.82 -6.86
CA TRP A 111 -3.76 2.02 -8.08
C TRP A 111 -4.67 2.20 -9.28
N ARG A 112 -5.69 1.34 -9.43
CA ARG A 112 -6.70 1.44 -10.50
C ARG A 112 -7.44 2.77 -10.45
N TRP A 113 -7.96 3.13 -9.29
CA TRP A 113 -8.71 4.37 -9.10
C TRP A 113 -7.85 5.62 -9.35
N ALA A 114 -6.66 5.69 -8.79
CA ALA A 114 -5.76 6.83 -8.91
C ALA A 114 -5.28 7.03 -10.38
N THR A 115 -4.93 5.93 -11.07
CA THR A 115 -4.50 5.99 -12.47
C THR A 115 -5.62 6.45 -13.41
N GLN A 116 -6.87 6.07 -13.14
CA GLN A 116 -8.02 6.57 -13.88
C GLN A 116 -8.17 8.09 -13.73
N HIS A 117 -8.03 8.64 -12.53
CA HIS A 117 -8.09 10.09 -12.28
C HIS A 117 -6.95 10.85 -12.96
N VAL A 118 -5.72 10.32 -12.89
CA VAL A 118 -4.56 10.93 -13.57
C VAL A 118 -4.80 10.97 -15.08
N ARG A 119 -5.22 9.87 -15.70
CA ARG A 119 -5.51 9.82 -17.15
C ARG A 119 -6.67 10.75 -17.56
N ALA A 120 -7.70 10.83 -16.73
CA ALA A 120 -8.86 11.67 -16.99
C ALA A 120 -8.56 13.18 -16.87
N ALA A 121 -7.54 13.58 -16.13
CA ALA A 121 -7.19 14.97 -15.90
C ALA A 121 -6.78 15.71 -17.19
N LYS A 122 -6.20 15.01 -18.21
CA LYS A 122 -5.76 15.55 -19.50
C LYS A 122 -4.89 16.82 -19.37
N ARG A 123 -4.11 16.91 -18.31
CA ARG A 123 -3.18 17.99 -17.98
C ARG A 123 -2.00 17.42 -17.19
N PRO A 124 -0.88 18.14 -17.08
CA PRO A 124 0.21 17.72 -16.19
C PRO A 124 -0.29 17.47 -14.76
N VAL A 125 0.12 16.36 -14.19
CA VAL A 125 -0.20 15.94 -12.82
C VAL A 125 1.10 15.69 -12.08
N LYS A 126 1.28 16.36 -10.96
CA LYS A 126 2.36 16.11 -10.02
C LYS A 126 1.82 15.37 -8.81
N ALA A 127 2.36 14.20 -8.55
CA ALA A 127 1.89 13.34 -7.47
C ALA A 127 2.96 13.18 -6.38
N LEU A 128 2.51 13.16 -5.12
CA LEU A 128 3.34 12.88 -3.95
C LEU A 128 2.86 11.58 -3.32
N ASN A 129 3.78 10.61 -3.17
CA ASN A 129 3.51 9.34 -2.51
C ASN A 129 4.42 9.23 -1.27
N LEU A 130 3.85 9.34 -0.08
CA LEU A 130 4.53 9.24 1.21
C LEU A 130 4.32 7.85 1.82
N PHE A 131 5.36 7.31 2.46
CA PHE A 131 5.42 5.94 2.96
C PHE A 131 5.22 4.93 1.82
N GLY A 132 5.85 5.24 0.67
CA GLY A 132 5.51 4.60 -0.60
C GLY A 132 6.08 3.19 -0.78
N TYR A 133 6.85 2.66 0.20
CA TYR A 133 7.40 1.31 0.24
C TYR A 133 8.19 0.99 -1.05
N THR A 134 7.87 -0.10 -1.74
CA THR A 134 8.53 -0.56 -2.98
C THR A 134 8.02 0.10 -4.26
N GLY A 135 7.11 1.09 -4.12
CA GLY A 135 6.77 2.03 -5.16
C GLY A 135 5.65 1.66 -6.12
N MET A 136 4.87 0.61 -5.90
CA MET A 136 3.83 0.21 -6.86
C MET A 136 2.84 1.32 -7.21
N MET A 137 2.35 2.08 -6.22
CA MET A 137 1.51 3.25 -6.47
C MET A 137 2.26 4.29 -7.34
N SER A 138 3.52 4.56 -7.03
CA SER A 138 4.33 5.54 -7.77
C SER A 138 4.56 5.12 -9.22
N LEU A 139 4.85 3.83 -9.45
CA LEU A 139 5.01 3.25 -10.79
C LEU A 139 3.70 3.33 -11.59
N ALA A 140 2.57 3.01 -10.96
CA ALA A 140 1.25 3.09 -11.57
C ALA A 140 0.90 4.53 -11.98
N LEU A 141 1.12 5.51 -11.09
CA LEU A 141 0.88 6.93 -11.35
C LEU A 141 1.80 7.47 -12.46
N ALA A 142 3.10 7.11 -12.44
CA ALA A 142 4.05 7.54 -13.46
C ALA A 142 3.71 6.92 -14.82
N LYS A 143 3.29 5.66 -14.87
CA LYS A 143 2.80 5.03 -16.10
C LYS A 143 1.51 5.68 -16.62
N ALA A 144 0.66 6.19 -15.74
CA ALA A 144 -0.53 6.95 -16.10
C ALA A 144 -0.23 8.36 -16.61
N GLY A 145 1.02 8.85 -16.50
CA GLY A 145 1.47 10.15 -17.02
C GLY A 145 1.73 11.21 -15.93
N ALA A 146 1.75 10.84 -14.67
CA ALA A 146 2.12 11.77 -13.60
C ALA A 146 3.64 11.91 -13.43
N GLU A 147 4.11 13.11 -13.05
CA GLU A 147 5.42 13.31 -12.43
C GLU A 147 5.30 12.93 -10.94
N VAL A 148 6.10 11.98 -10.47
CA VAL A 148 5.92 11.42 -9.14
C VAL A 148 7.11 11.73 -8.24
N VAL A 149 6.82 12.23 -7.04
CA VAL A 149 7.76 12.25 -5.92
C VAL A 149 7.39 11.09 -4.98
N HIS A 150 8.29 10.13 -4.88
CA HIS A 150 8.18 8.96 -4.01
C HIS A 150 9.08 9.12 -2.79
N LEU A 151 8.52 8.95 -1.61
CA LEU A 151 9.26 9.02 -0.35
C LEU A 151 8.98 7.80 0.52
N ASP A 152 10.06 7.23 1.04
CA ASP A 152 10.03 6.21 2.08
C ASP A 152 11.25 6.39 3.01
N ALA A 153 11.09 6.01 4.27
CA ALA A 153 12.18 6.08 5.25
C ALA A 153 13.20 4.94 5.13
N SER A 154 12.83 3.85 4.44
CA SER A 154 13.64 2.64 4.29
C SER A 154 14.52 2.70 3.04
N PRO A 155 15.85 2.73 3.18
CA PRO A 155 16.76 2.64 2.03
C PRO A 155 16.55 1.38 1.18
N LYS A 156 16.16 0.26 1.84
CA LYS A 156 15.88 -1.02 1.15
C LYS A 156 14.63 -0.92 0.28
N SER A 157 13.57 -0.29 0.79
CA SER A 157 12.34 -0.06 0.02
C SER A 157 12.59 0.83 -1.19
N ILE A 158 13.36 1.92 -1.02
CA ILE A 158 13.77 2.81 -2.12
C ILE A 158 14.60 2.06 -3.16
N ALA A 159 15.56 1.22 -2.75
CA ALA A 159 16.36 0.43 -3.67
C ALA A 159 15.48 -0.51 -4.50
N GLN A 160 14.58 -1.26 -3.84
CA GLN A 160 13.64 -2.16 -4.50
C GLN A 160 12.69 -1.40 -5.45
N GLY A 161 12.24 -0.21 -5.07
CA GLY A 161 11.43 0.64 -5.93
C GLY A 161 12.15 1.04 -7.22
N ARG A 162 13.44 1.38 -7.14
CA ARG A 162 14.29 1.66 -8.31
C ARG A 162 14.52 0.42 -9.17
N GLU A 163 14.73 -0.76 -8.57
CA GLU A 163 14.81 -2.03 -9.28
C GLU A 163 13.52 -2.32 -10.05
N ASN A 164 12.36 -2.11 -9.43
CA ASN A 164 11.06 -2.23 -10.09
C ASN A 164 10.89 -1.22 -11.24
N GLN A 165 11.36 0.03 -11.08
CA GLN A 165 11.35 1.02 -12.15
C GLN A 165 12.25 0.64 -13.33
N ALA A 166 13.37 -0.03 -13.09
CA ALA A 166 14.29 -0.48 -14.13
C ALA A 166 13.73 -1.61 -15.01
N LEU A 167 12.58 -2.20 -14.64
CA LEU A 167 11.89 -3.16 -15.49
C LEU A 167 11.37 -2.49 -16.77
N PRO A 168 11.17 -3.26 -17.86
CA PRO A 168 10.70 -2.71 -19.14
C PRO A 168 9.48 -1.81 -19.01
N ASP A 169 9.41 -0.78 -19.85
CA ASP A 169 8.34 0.23 -19.99
C ASP A 169 8.22 1.27 -18.84
N LEU A 170 9.11 1.23 -17.84
CA LEU A 170 9.06 2.14 -16.69
C LEU A 170 10.31 3.00 -16.50
N SER A 171 11.46 2.61 -17.03
CA SER A 171 12.76 3.25 -16.79
C SER A 171 12.79 4.74 -17.10
N GLU A 172 12.08 5.17 -18.15
CA GLU A 172 11.99 6.57 -18.59
C GLU A 172 10.90 7.38 -17.88
N LYS A 173 10.18 6.79 -16.91
CA LYS A 173 9.11 7.50 -16.23
C LYS A 173 9.64 8.43 -15.16
N PRO A 174 9.07 9.65 -15.01
CA PRO A 174 9.60 10.67 -14.11
C PRO A 174 9.23 10.38 -12.64
N ILE A 175 10.04 9.56 -11.96
CA ILE A 175 9.92 9.29 -10.52
C ILE A 175 11.15 9.79 -9.79
N ARG A 176 10.94 10.69 -8.84
CA ARG A 176 11.96 11.16 -7.92
C ARG A 176 11.91 10.34 -6.63
N TRP A 177 12.86 9.42 -6.45
CA TRP A 177 12.99 8.55 -5.28
C TRP A 177 13.74 9.26 -4.15
N ILE A 178 13.13 9.35 -2.98
CA ILE A 178 13.66 10.05 -1.81
C ILE A 178 13.63 9.13 -0.60
N CYS A 179 14.78 8.96 0.05
CA CYS A 179 14.89 8.29 1.34
C CYS A 179 14.98 9.37 2.44
N ASP A 180 13.88 9.64 3.14
CA ASP A 180 13.79 10.67 4.17
C ASP A 180 12.63 10.43 5.13
N ASP A 181 12.59 11.19 6.23
CA ASP A 181 11.45 11.28 7.13
C ASP A 181 10.30 12.06 6.49
N ALA A 182 9.07 11.54 6.59
CA ALA A 182 7.90 12.11 5.93
C ALA A 182 7.55 13.52 6.44
N MET A 183 7.57 13.73 7.77
CA MET A 183 7.23 15.03 8.35
C MET A 183 8.24 16.10 7.97
N LYS A 184 9.54 15.80 8.09
CA LYS A 184 10.61 16.73 7.67
C LYS A 184 10.56 17.04 6.19
N PHE A 185 10.21 16.05 5.37
CA PHE A 185 10.08 16.25 3.94
C PHE A 185 8.92 17.19 3.61
N VAL A 186 7.71 16.95 4.13
CA VAL A 186 6.55 17.80 3.85
C VAL A 186 6.74 19.23 4.35
N GLU A 187 7.34 19.43 5.52
CA GLU A 187 7.70 20.76 6.03
C GLU A 187 8.66 21.50 5.09
N ARG A 188 9.62 20.79 4.50
CA ARG A 188 10.57 21.34 3.51
C ARG A 188 9.88 21.71 2.22
N GLU A 189 8.96 20.87 1.72
CA GLU A 189 8.20 21.16 0.51
C GLU A 189 7.23 22.34 0.69
N ILE A 190 6.64 22.49 1.89
CA ILE A 190 5.82 23.67 2.25
C ILE A 190 6.68 24.95 2.18
N ARG A 191 7.87 24.96 2.80
CA ARG A 191 8.77 26.12 2.75
C ARG A 191 9.24 26.47 1.33
N ARG A 192 9.27 25.47 0.41
CA ARG A 192 9.61 25.66 -1.01
C ARG A 192 8.44 26.15 -1.85
N GLY A 193 7.23 26.17 -1.29
CA GLY A 193 6.02 26.45 -2.04
C GLY A 193 5.63 25.35 -3.04
N SER A 194 6.11 24.13 -2.85
CA SER A 194 5.78 22.99 -3.72
C SER A 194 4.29 22.68 -3.67
N LYS A 195 3.72 22.27 -4.81
CA LYS A 195 2.32 21.94 -4.96
C LYS A 195 2.14 20.62 -5.71
N TYR A 196 1.10 19.86 -5.34
CA TYR A 196 0.77 18.54 -5.89
C TYR A 196 -0.71 18.46 -6.20
N GLU A 197 -1.04 17.82 -7.32
CA GLU A 197 -2.43 17.52 -7.70
C GLU A 197 -2.94 16.25 -7.03
N ALA A 198 -2.08 15.30 -6.74
CA ALA A 198 -2.43 14.03 -6.15
C ALA A 198 -1.49 13.70 -4.99
N ILE A 199 -2.04 13.30 -3.84
CA ILE A 199 -1.24 12.92 -2.68
C ILE A 199 -1.74 11.57 -2.15
N VAL A 200 -0.79 10.67 -1.90
CA VAL A 200 -1.06 9.34 -1.34
C VAL A 200 -0.26 9.17 -0.04
N LEU A 201 -0.93 8.71 0.98
CA LEU A 201 -0.42 8.53 2.34
C LEU A 201 -0.70 7.10 2.79
N ASP A 202 0.34 6.36 3.17
CA ASP A 202 0.23 5.00 3.73
C ASP A 202 1.03 4.87 5.03
N PRO A 203 0.73 5.71 6.04
CA PRO A 203 1.52 5.78 7.25
C PRO A 203 1.38 4.52 8.11
N PRO A 204 2.50 3.99 8.64
CA PRO A 204 2.47 2.90 9.59
C PRO A 204 1.94 3.38 10.96
N LYS A 205 1.50 2.45 11.81
CA LYS A 205 1.16 2.75 13.20
C LYS A 205 2.34 3.37 13.96
N PHE A 206 3.54 2.82 13.76
CA PHE A 206 4.79 3.30 14.32
C PHE A 206 5.91 3.14 13.28
N GLY A 207 6.83 4.10 13.24
CA GLY A 207 7.97 4.05 12.32
C GLY A 207 9.18 4.83 12.83
N ARG A 208 10.32 4.60 12.18
CA ARG A 208 11.53 5.37 12.38
C ARG A 208 12.03 5.92 11.06
N GLY A 209 12.35 7.18 11.03
CA GLY A 209 13.01 7.83 9.91
C GLY A 209 14.48 7.40 9.79
N PRO A 210 15.16 7.75 8.68
CA PRO A 210 16.55 7.35 8.43
C PRO A 210 17.56 7.89 9.45
N LYS A 211 17.22 8.92 10.19
CA LYS A 211 18.05 9.53 11.26
C LYS A 211 17.43 9.34 12.65
N ASN A 212 16.70 8.22 12.84
CA ASN A 212 15.99 7.85 14.06
C ASN A 212 14.84 8.81 14.46
N GLU A 213 14.30 9.59 13.52
CA GLU A 213 13.04 10.30 13.73
C GLU A 213 11.96 9.28 14.15
N VAL A 214 11.04 9.70 15.00
CA VAL A 214 9.97 8.83 15.50
C VAL A 214 8.65 9.28 14.92
N TRP A 215 8.00 8.38 14.19
CA TRP A 215 6.63 8.51 13.74
C TRP A 215 5.70 7.74 14.68
N ARG A 216 4.62 8.40 15.11
CA ARG A 216 3.52 7.81 15.87
C ARG A 216 2.20 8.24 15.23
N PHE A 217 1.43 7.29 14.76
CA PHE A 217 0.22 7.57 13.99
C PHE A 217 -0.72 8.54 14.72
N GLU A 218 -1.06 8.26 15.97
CA GLU A 218 -2.04 9.01 16.74
C GLU A 218 -1.65 10.48 16.96
N THR A 219 -0.34 10.76 17.02
CA THR A 219 0.20 12.11 17.25
C THR A 219 0.49 12.86 15.96
N ASP A 220 1.03 12.17 14.96
CA ASP A 220 1.64 12.81 13.80
C ASP A 220 0.68 12.82 12.59
N PHE A 221 -0.26 11.90 12.51
CA PHE A 221 -1.21 11.81 11.39
C PHE A 221 -2.10 13.07 11.25
N PRO A 222 -2.68 13.65 12.31
CA PRO A 222 -3.44 14.90 12.16
C PRO A 222 -2.59 16.05 11.60
N LYS A 223 -1.35 16.18 12.04
CA LYS A 223 -0.41 17.21 11.53
C LYS A 223 -0.05 16.95 10.07
N LEU A 224 0.16 15.68 9.70
CA LEU A 224 0.44 15.30 8.32
C LEU A 224 -0.71 15.67 7.40
N LEU A 225 -1.97 15.50 7.82
CA LEU A 225 -3.14 15.90 7.06
C LEU A 225 -3.22 17.43 6.85
N GLU A 226 -2.90 18.23 7.85
CA GLU A 226 -2.81 19.70 7.73
C GLU A 226 -1.73 20.10 6.72
N HIS A 227 -0.57 19.48 6.78
CA HIS A 227 0.52 19.69 5.83
C HIS A 227 0.12 19.24 4.43
N THR A 228 -0.56 18.09 4.31
CA THR A 228 -1.10 17.61 3.03
C THR A 228 -2.01 18.63 2.37
N ARG A 229 -2.95 19.22 3.13
CA ARG A 229 -3.80 20.30 2.64
C ARG A 229 -2.98 21.48 2.11
N THR A 230 -1.94 21.88 2.83
CA THR A 230 -1.06 23.00 2.41
C THR A 230 -0.30 22.69 1.12
N LEU A 231 0.04 21.42 0.87
CA LEU A 231 0.74 20.97 -0.33
C LEU A 231 -0.17 20.76 -1.55
N LEU A 232 -1.51 20.75 -1.38
CA LEU A 232 -2.41 20.66 -2.52
C LEU A 232 -2.31 21.88 -3.42
N SER A 233 -2.37 21.64 -4.73
CA SER A 233 -2.45 22.70 -5.75
C SER A 233 -3.84 23.36 -5.75
N ASP A 234 -3.99 24.44 -6.50
CA ASP A 234 -5.28 25.12 -6.68
C ASP A 234 -6.29 24.26 -7.49
N ARG A 235 -5.82 23.20 -8.15
CA ARG A 235 -6.61 22.27 -8.93
C ARG A 235 -6.28 20.82 -8.55
N PRO A 236 -6.53 20.42 -7.31
CA PRO A 236 -6.21 19.07 -6.84
C PRO A 236 -7.06 18.02 -7.56
N LEU A 237 -6.59 16.79 -7.56
CA LEU A 237 -7.33 15.62 -8.06
C LEU A 237 -7.84 14.75 -6.93
N PHE A 238 -6.96 14.41 -5.99
CA PHE A 238 -7.32 13.55 -4.87
C PHE A 238 -6.27 13.52 -3.76
N VAL A 239 -6.74 13.08 -2.59
CA VAL A 239 -5.90 12.56 -1.49
C VAL A 239 -6.37 11.16 -1.17
N ILE A 240 -5.44 10.21 -1.07
CA ILE A 240 -5.68 8.84 -0.61
C ILE A 240 -4.94 8.62 0.70
N VAL A 241 -5.63 8.04 1.67
CA VAL A 241 -5.06 7.58 2.94
C VAL A 241 -5.37 6.09 3.09
N THR A 242 -4.36 5.31 3.41
CA THR A 242 -4.51 3.91 3.83
C THR A 242 -3.92 3.74 5.22
N VAL A 243 -4.52 2.88 6.02
CA VAL A 243 -4.08 2.62 7.40
C VAL A 243 -4.29 1.16 7.74
N TYR A 244 -3.29 0.52 8.32
CA TYR A 244 -3.40 -0.86 8.77
C TYR A 244 -2.86 -1.01 10.21
N ALA A 245 -3.22 -2.10 10.87
CA ALA A 245 -2.78 -2.46 12.22
C ALA A 245 -3.06 -1.38 13.29
N VAL A 246 -4.09 -0.56 13.10
CA VAL A 246 -4.54 0.46 14.06
C VAL A 246 -5.86 0.06 14.70
N ARG A 247 -6.09 0.49 15.94
CA ARG A 247 -7.37 0.32 16.64
C ARG A 247 -8.29 1.51 16.39
N LEU A 248 -8.62 1.75 15.11
CA LEU A 248 -9.49 2.84 14.67
C LEU A 248 -10.65 2.29 13.84
N SER A 249 -11.73 3.06 13.80
CA SER A 249 -12.81 2.86 12.84
C SER A 249 -12.47 3.57 11.52
N TYR A 250 -12.92 3.02 10.41
CA TYR A 250 -12.86 3.70 9.10
C TYR A 250 -13.50 5.11 9.16
N ALA A 251 -14.55 5.28 9.98
CA ALA A 251 -15.21 6.57 10.16
C ALA A 251 -14.26 7.61 10.77
N ALA A 252 -13.40 7.22 11.72
CA ALA A 252 -12.40 8.12 12.29
C ALA A 252 -11.39 8.57 11.22
N VAL A 253 -10.89 7.66 10.39
CA VAL A 253 -9.97 7.99 9.30
C VAL A 253 -10.65 8.91 8.27
N GLY A 254 -11.90 8.59 7.88
CA GLY A 254 -12.68 9.39 6.94
C GLY A 254 -12.98 10.80 7.45
N GLN A 255 -13.40 10.93 8.72
CA GLN A 255 -13.66 12.23 9.33
C GLN A 255 -12.39 13.07 9.51
N SER A 256 -11.27 12.44 9.86
CA SER A 256 -9.98 13.12 9.95
C SER A 256 -9.57 13.71 8.59
N LEU A 257 -9.69 12.92 7.53
CA LEU A 257 -9.39 13.40 6.18
C LEU A 257 -10.35 14.52 5.76
N ALA A 258 -11.67 14.30 5.90
CA ALA A 258 -12.68 15.28 5.52
C ALA A 258 -12.53 16.62 6.28
N GLY A 259 -12.22 16.55 7.58
CA GLY A 259 -12.00 17.75 8.42
C GLY A 259 -10.74 18.53 8.07
N ALA A 260 -9.71 17.84 7.57
CA ALA A 260 -8.46 18.49 7.17
C ALA A 260 -8.54 19.08 5.75
N MET A 261 -9.33 18.50 4.85
CA MET A 261 -9.38 18.93 3.45
C MET A 261 -10.32 20.13 3.24
N LEU A 262 -10.22 20.73 2.05
CA LEU A 262 -11.16 21.74 1.55
C LEU A 262 -12.54 21.12 1.23
N ALA A 263 -13.47 21.94 0.73
CA ALA A 263 -14.72 21.43 0.19
C ALA A 263 -14.46 20.33 -0.83
N GLY A 264 -15.29 19.30 -0.80
CA GLY A 264 -15.12 18.12 -1.65
C GLY A 264 -15.87 16.91 -1.09
N THR A 265 -15.63 15.77 -1.67
CA THR A 265 -16.27 14.50 -1.29
C THR A 265 -15.24 13.57 -0.67
N THR A 266 -15.58 12.97 0.47
CA THR A 266 -14.77 11.95 1.12
C THR A 266 -15.53 10.62 1.16
N GLU A 267 -14.95 9.57 0.64
CA GLU A 267 -15.40 8.19 0.87
C GLU A 267 -14.41 7.48 1.80
N CYS A 268 -14.88 6.56 2.61
CA CYS A 268 -14.05 5.79 3.53
C CYS A 268 -14.59 4.38 3.73
N GLY A 269 -13.77 3.48 4.23
CA GLY A 269 -14.18 2.10 4.46
C GLY A 269 -13.01 1.16 4.67
N GLU A 270 -13.20 -0.06 4.23
CA GLU A 270 -12.22 -1.13 4.35
C GLU A 270 -11.75 -1.61 2.98
N MET A 271 -10.47 -2.01 2.92
CA MET A 271 -9.92 -2.78 1.81
C MET A 271 -9.97 -4.27 2.17
N ALA A 272 -10.21 -5.09 1.17
CA ALA A 272 -10.22 -6.53 1.33
C ALA A 272 -9.69 -7.24 0.08
N ILE A 273 -9.31 -8.49 0.26
CA ILE A 273 -8.94 -9.41 -0.82
C ILE A 273 -9.99 -10.52 -0.86
N GLN A 274 -10.49 -10.83 -2.06
CA GLN A 274 -11.43 -11.92 -2.25
C GLN A 274 -10.71 -13.27 -2.30
N GLU A 275 -11.19 -14.22 -1.52
CA GLU A 275 -10.75 -15.60 -1.59
C GLU A 275 -11.39 -16.30 -2.79
N THR A 276 -10.56 -16.89 -3.64
CA THR A 276 -11.02 -17.53 -4.89
C THR A 276 -11.89 -18.75 -4.63
N GLY A 277 -11.59 -19.50 -3.59
CA GLY A 277 -12.21 -20.80 -3.36
C GLY A 277 -13.64 -20.77 -2.81
N ARG A 278 -14.00 -19.75 -2.01
CA ARG A 278 -15.31 -19.63 -1.33
C ARG A 278 -15.98 -18.26 -1.56
N GLY A 279 -15.25 -17.30 -2.10
CA GLY A 279 -15.71 -15.94 -2.21
C GLY A 279 -15.74 -15.16 -0.88
N PHE A 280 -15.10 -15.66 0.18
CA PHE A 280 -14.89 -14.90 1.40
C PHE A 280 -14.00 -13.71 1.10
N VAL A 281 -14.18 -12.63 1.86
CA VAL A 281 -13.33 -11.45 1.75
C VAL A 281 -12.50 -11.33 3.03
N LEU A 282 -11.18 -11.25 2.87
CA LEU A 282 -10.24 -11.03 3.96
C LEU A 282 -9.99 -9.52 4.10
N PRO A 283 -10.44 -8.87 5.19
CA PRO A 283 -10.12 -7.47 5.45
C PRO A 283 -8.62 -7.28 5.61
N THR A 284 -8.07 -6.18 5.08
CA THR A 284 -6.62 -5.94 5.08
C THR A 284 -6.24 -4.60 5.68
N GLY A 285 -7.09 -3.59 5.55
CA GLY A 285 -6.82 -2.26 6.09
C GLY A 285 -7.98 -1.30 5.89
N LEU A 286 -7.84 -0.12 6.47
CA LEU A 286 -8.80 0.98 6.35
C LEU A 286 -8.33 1.96 5.27
N PHE A 287 -9.28 2.65 4.65
CA PHE A 287 -8.95 3.72 3.71
C PHE A 287 -9.86 4.93 3.87
N ALA A 288 -9.37 6.07 3.42
CA ALA A 288 -10.17 7.23 3.06
C ALA A 288 -9.65 7.85 1.76
N ARG A 289 -10.55 8.31 0.90
CA ARG A 289 -10.24 9.04 -0.34
C ARG A 289 -11.02 10.34 -0.35
N TRP A 290 -10.32 11.43 -0.63
CA TRP A 290 -10.92 12.74 -0.85
C TRP A 290 -10.71 13.18 -2.29
N GLN A 291 -11.70 13.84 -2.87
CA GLN A 291 -11.64 14.54 -4.16
C GLN A 291 -12.45 15.85 -4.11
N PRO A 292 -12.06 16.88 -4.86
CA PRO A 292 -12.71 18.19 -4.87
C PRO A 292 -14.13 18.15 -5.42
#